data_1c10a10b6e8c8bb851ab43bf5b4fd7a9
#
_entry.id   1c10a10b6e8c8bb851ab43bf5b4fd7a9
#
_cell.length_a   1.000
_cell.length_b   1.000
_cell.length_c   1.000
_cell.angle_alpha   90.00
_cell.angle_beta   90.00
_cell.angle_gamma   90.00
#
_symmetry.space_group_name_H-M   'P 1'
#
loop_
_entity.id
_entity.type
_entity.pdbx_description
1 polymer ?
#
loop_
_entity_poly.entity_id
_entity_poly.type
_entity_poly.pdbx_seq_one_letter_code
_entity_poly.pdbx_strand_id
1 'polypeptide(L)'
;MNILWWQILLLTLYAGYQILDELQIYSSLSAPVFAGLFAGLVMGDIKAGLIIGGSMQLTVLGVGTFGGASKIDANSGTILATAFSVSLGMNPEQAIAAIAVPVASLMIQLDILARFANTYFAHRIDKMVEDMNYKGIERNFLMGALPWSLSRMIPVFLALAFGGGLVQKVVSVLNGDLKWLGDGLSVAGAVLPAV
;
A
#
# COMPACT_ATOMS: atom_id res chain seq x y z
N MET A 1 -17.90 7.27 9.58
CA MET A 1 -16.92 7.08 8.48
C MET A 1 -17.71 6.77 7.21
N ASN A 2 -17.59 7.57 6.17
CA ASN A 2 -18.35 7.39 4.94
C ASN A 2 -17.38 7.30 3.74
N ILE A 3 -16.60 6.21 3.70
CA ILE A 3 -15.92 5.87 2.45
C ILE A 3 -16.97 5.22 1.57
N LEU A 4 -17.17 5.79 0.38
CA LEU A 4 -18.14 5.30 -0.57
C LEU A 4 -17.63 4.00 -1.21
N TRP A 5 -18.52 3.10 -1.52
CA TRP A 5 -18.20 1.80 -2.10
C TRP A 5 -17.34 1.89 -3.38
N TRP A 6 -17.62 2.86 -4.26
CA TRP A 6 -16.82 3.07 -5.46
C TRP A 6 -15.40 3.55 -5.17
N GLN A 7 -15.20 4.33 -4.08
CA GLN A 7 -13.88 4.75 -3.61
C GLN A 7 -13.05 3.55 -3.15
N ILE A 8 -13.67 2.66 -2.36
CA ILE A 8 -13.04 1.41 -1.93
C ILE A 8 -12.59 0.59 -3.14
N LEU A 9 -13.47 0.45 -4.13
CA LEU A 9 -13.17 -0.31 -5.36
C LEU A 9 -12.00 0.30 -6.14
N LEU A 10 -12.01 1.61 -6.39
CA LEU A 10 -10.94 2.29 -7.13
C LEU A 10 -9.60 2.20 -6.40
N LEU A 11 -9.58 2.45 -5.09
CA LEU A 11 -8.35 2.37 -4.28
C LEU A 11 -7.80 0.95 -4.23
N THR A 12 -8.67 -0.06 -4.14
CA THR A 12 -8.28 -1.47 -4.17
C THR A 12 -7.68 -1.87 -5.52
N LEU A 13 -8.31 -1.47 -6.62
CA LEU A 13 -7.79 -1.75 -7.98
C LEU A 13 -6.45 -1.07 -8.21
N TYR A 14 -6.30 0.17 -7.74
CA TYR A 14 -5.05 0.89 -7.85
C TYR A 14 -3.92 0.23 -7.04
N ALA A 15 -4.21 -0.27 -5.82
CA ALA A 15 -3.24 -1.02 -5.03
C ALA A 15 -2.75 -2.28 -5.75
N GLY A 16 -3.66 -3.01 -6.43
CA GLY A 16 -3.29 -4.17 -7.26
C GLY A 16 -2.49 -3.80 -8.51
N TYR A 17 -2.80 -2.66 -9.13
CA TYR A 17 -2.04 -2.15 -10.28
C TYR A 17 -0.62 -1.74 -9.89
N GLN A 18 -0.43 -1.06 -8.76
CA GLN A 18 0.87 -0.55 -8.34
C GLN A 18 1.95 -1.62 -8.21
N ILE A 19 1.62 -2.79 -7.67
CA ILE A 19 2.61 -3.87 -7.55
C ILE A 19 3.01 -4.41 -8.93
N LEU A 20 2.08 -4.47 -9.88
CA LEU A 20 2.38 -4.87 -11.26
C LEU A 20 3.22 -3.82 -11.98
N ASP A 21 2.93 -2.53 -11.72
CA ASP A 21 3.74 -1.43 -12.26
C ASP A 21 5.17 -1.47 -11.74
N GLU A 22 5.34 -1.74 -10.46
CA GLU A 22 6.66 -1.83 -9.83
C GLU A 22 7.49 -3.02 -10.35
N LEU A 23 6.86 -4.14 -10.65
CA LEU A 23 7.56 -5.38 -11.02
C LEU A 23 7.71 -5.58 -12.53
N GLN A 24 6.79 -5.07 -13.35
CA GLN A 24 6.68 -5.44 -14.75
C GLN A 24 6.50 -4.26 -15.71
N ILE A 25 5.64 -3.29 -15.38
CA ILE A 25 5.22 -2.24 -16.32
C ILE A 25 6.21 -1.07 -16.32
N TYR A 26 6.69 -0.66 -15.13
CA TYR A 26 7.64 0.44 -14.93
C TYR A 26 7.13 1.80 -15.46
N SER A 27 5.84 2.10 -15.29
CA SER A 27 5.28 3.41 -15.67
C SER A 27 5.57 4.53 -14.67
N SER A 28 6.21 4.21 -13.53
CA SER A 28 6.46 5.11 -12.38
C SER A 28 5.22 5.50 -11.57
N LEU A 29 4.04 5.05 -11.94
CA LEU A 29 2.80 5.28 -11.18
C LEU A 29 2.76 4.49 -9.87
N SER A 30 3.69 3.55 -9.68
CA SER A 30 3.89 2.82 -8.42
C SER A 30 4.60 3.65 -7.34
N ALA A 31 5.04 4.86 -7.63
CA ALA A 31 5.67 5.70 -6.61
C ALA A 31 4.64 6.19 -5.57
N PRO A 32 4.98 6.22 -4.25
CA PRO A 32 4.06 6.63 -3.18
C PRO A 32 3.42 8.01 -3.37
N VAL A 33 4.12 8.96 -4.00
CA VAL A 33 3.55 10.28 -4.30
C VAL A 33 2.36 10.18 -5.26
N PHE A 34 2.40 9.30 -6.25
CA PHE A 34 1.26 9.06 -7.14
C PHE A 34 0.14 8.28 -6.45
N ALA A 35 0.48 7.38 -5.52
CA ALA A 35 -0.51 6.73 -4.67
C ALA A 35 -1.29 7.74 -3.83
N GLY A 36 -0.58 8.69 -3.22
CA GLY A 36 -1.17 9.79 -2.47
C GLY A 36 -2.02 10.72 -3.33
N LEU A 37 -1.53 11.10 -4.51
CA LEU A 37 -2.28 11.90 -5.48
C LEU A 37 -3.58 11.20 -5.88
N PHE A 38 -3.51 9.93 -6.28
CA PHE A 38 -4.69 9.16 -6.69
C PHE A 38 -5.69 8.98 -5.55
N ALA A 39 -5.20 8.59 -4.37
CA ALA A 39 -6.05 8.44 -3.20
C ALA A 39 -6.68 9.77 -2.77
N GLY A 40 -5.93 10.88 -2.81
CA GLY A 40 -6.43 12.22 -2.52
C GLY A 40 -7.50 12.67 -3.51
N LEU A 41 -7.33 12.40 -4.81
CA LEU A 41 -8.34 12.66 -5.84
C LEU A 41 -9.63 11.87 -5.58
N VAL A 42 -9.51 10.57 -5.31
CA VAL A 42 -10.67 9.69 -5.06
C VAL A 42 -11.40 10.08 -3.78
N MET A 43 -10.66 10.49 -2.75
CA MET A 43 -11.23 10.87 -1.45
C MET A 43 -11.68 12.34 -1.38
N GLY A 44 -11.26 13.19 -2.33
CA GLY A 44 -11.65 14.60 -2.40
C GLY A 44 -10.73 15.57 -1.65
N ASP A 45 -9.55 15.12 -1.18
CA ASP A 45 -8.52 15.99 -0.58
C ASP A 45 -7.12 15.65 -1.15
N ILE A 46 -6.80 16.32 -2.25
CA ILE A 46 -5.51 16.17 -2.94
C ILE A 46 -4.36 16.63 -2.05
N LYS A 47 -4.57 17.66 -1.23
CA LYS A 47 -3.52 18.22 -0.37
C LYS A 47 -3.09 17.20 0.68
N ALA A 48 -4.02 16.59 1.39
CA ALA A 48 -3.73 15.53 2.35
C ALA A 48 -3.04 14.34 1.67
N GLY A 49 -3.54 13.92 0.50
CA GLY A 49 -2.94 12.84 -0.28
C GLY A 49 -1.49 13.11 -0.70
N LEU A 50 -1.19 14.32 -1.18
CA LEU A 50 0.17 14.70 -1.58
C LEU A 50 1.13 14.84 -0.40
N ILE A 51 0.66 15.35 0.76
CA ILE A 51 1.48 15.41 1.98
C ILE A 51 1.87 13.98 2.40
N ILE A 52 0.90 13.08 2.49
CA ILE A 52 1.15 11.69 2.90
C ILE A 52 2.02 10.97 1.86
N GLY A 53 1.66 11.06 0.59
CA GLY A 53 2.38 10.37 -0.49
C GLY A 53 3.79 10.89 -0.68
N GLY A 54 4.00 12.21 -0.62
CA GLY A 54 5.31 12.85 -0.68
C GLY A 54 6.20 12.46 0.50
N SER A 55 5.67 12.48 1.71
CA SER A 55 6.40 12.05 2.91
C SER A 55 6.78 10.58 2.85
N MET A 56 5.86 9.70 2.44
CA MET A 56 6.16 8.27 2.27
C MET A 56 7.17 8.03 1.14
N GLN A 57 7.13 8.83 0.06
CA GLN A 57 8.13 8.77 -1.00
C GLN A 57 9.52 9.10 -0.48
N LEU A 58 9.67 10.16 0.30
CA LEU A 58 10.94 10.56 0.89
C LEU A 58 11.45 9.52 1.88
N THR A 59 10.57 8.94 2.70
CA THR A 59 10.90 7.89 3.66
C THR A 59 11.48 6.64 3.00
N VAL A 60 11.02 6.29 1.79
CA VAL A 60 11.53 5.12 1.06
C VAL A 60 12.57 5.48 -0.01
N LEU A 61 12.92 6.75 -0.13
CA LEU A 61 13.93 7.21 -1.08
C LEU A 61 15.28 6.63 -0.67
N GLY A 62 15.92 5.91 -1.59
CA GLY A 62 17.19 5.24 -1.32
C GLY A 62 17.09 3.88 -0.64
N VAL A 63 15.91 3.44 -0.22
CA VAL A 63 15.69 2.08 0.27
C VAL A 63 15.67 1.12 -0.93
N GLY A 64 16.83 0.61 -1.29
CA GLY A 64 16.98 -0.43 -2.31
C GLY A 64 17.05 -1.81 -1.66
N THR A 65 16.34 -2.78 -2.23
CA THR A 65 16.47 -4.19 -1.84
C THR A 65 17.19 -4.96 -2.93
N PHE A 66 18.22 -5.70 -2.55
CA PHE A 66 18.98 -6.54 -3.47
C PHE A 66 18.65 -8.00 -3.25
N GLY A 67 18.83 -8.83 -4.28
CA GLY A 67 18.66 -10.27 -4.17
C GLY A 67 17.23 -10.74 -3.88
N GLY A 68 16.22 -9.96 -4.27
CA GLY A 68 14.82 -10.35 -4.10
C GLY A 68 14.28 -10.21 -2.67
N ALA A 69 14.95 -9.45 -1.81
CA ALA A 69 14.42 -9.14 -0.48
C ALA A 69 13.14 -8.27 -0.57
N SER A 70 12.21 -8.51 0.33
CA SER A 70 10.99 -7.69 0.43
C SER A 70 11.29 -6.34 1.07
N LYS A 71 10.71 -5.27 0.52
CA LYS A 71 10.76 -3.93 1.09
C LYS A 71 9.42 -3.54 1.69
N ILE A 72 9.40 -2.46 2.46
CA ILE A 72 8.16 -1.90 2.99
C ILE A 72 7.25 -1.46 1.84
N ASP A 73 5.95 -1.72 1.97
CA ASP A 73 4.96 -1.31 0.97
C ASP A 73 4.40 0.08 1.29
N ALA A 74 5.19 1.08 0.95
CA ALA A 74 4.81 2.48 1.15
C ALA A 74 3.54 2.88 0.39
N ASN A 75 3.24 2.22 -0.73
CA ASN A 75 2.08 2.51 -1.56
C ASN A 75 0.77 2.15 -0.86
N SER A 76 0.64 0.91 -0.37
CA SER A 76 -0.55 0.49 0.39
C SER A 76 -0.71 1.30 1.68
N GLY A 77 0.41 1.60 2.37
CA GLY A 77 0.41 2.49 3.52
C GLY A 77 -0.12 3.88 3.20
N THR A 78 0.32 4.48 2.08
CA THR A 78 -0.12 5.79 1.61
C THR A 78 -1.62 5.80 1.26
N ILE A 79 -2.11 4.79 0.53
CA ILE A 79 -3.52 4.67 0.15
C ILE A 79 -4.40 4.65 1.40
N LEU A 80 -4.09 3.77 2.36
CA LEU A 80 -4.89 3.62 3.57
C LEU A 80 -4.81 4.83 4.48
N ALA A 81 -3.62 5.40 4.67
CA ALA A 81 -3.45 6.60 5.48
C ALA A 81 -4.20 7.80 4.88
N THR A 82 -4.15 8.00 3.56
CA THR A 82 -4.91 9.06 2.89
C THR A 82 -6.40 8.84 3.03
N ALA A 83 -6.90 7.63 2.77
CA ALA A 83 -8.32 7.33 2.88
C ALA A 83 -8.86 7.54 4.29
N PHE A 84 -8.14 7.11 5.32
CA PHE A 84 -8.56 7.30 6.71
C PHE A 84 -8.34 8.73 7.21
N SER A 85 -7.26 9.40 6.81
CA SER A 85 -7.04 10.82 7.12
C SER A 85 -8.22 11.68 6.65
N VAL A 86 -8.60 11.55 5.39
CA VAL A 86 -9.70 12.34 4.81
C VAL A 86 -11.06 11.94 5.39
N SER A 87 -11.33 10.64 5.53
CA SER A 87 -12.64 10.16 6.00
C SER A 87 -12.92 10.42 7.48
N LEU A 88 -11.87 10.54 8.32
CA LEU A 88 -11.99 10.77 9.76
C LEU A 88 -11.55 12.17 10.18
N GLY A 89 -11.12 13.03 9.24
CA GLY A 89 -10.59 14.36 9.54
C GLY A 89 -9.30 14.31 10.37
N MET A 90 -8.48 13.28 10.19
CA MET A 90 -7.22 13.10 10.89
C MET A 90 -6.12 13.93 10.22
N ASN A 91 -5.23 14.50 11.04
CA ASN A 91 -4.09 15.25 10.52
C ASN A 91 -3.19 14.33 9.64
N PRO A 92 -2.79 14.76 8.42
CA PRO A 92 -1.96 13.97 7.53
C PRO A 92 -0.66 13.46 8.17
N GLU A 93 0.04 14.29 8.94
CA GLU A 93 1.28 13.91 9.62
C GLU A 93 1.03 12.82 10.67
N GLN A 94 -0.06 12.91 11.42
CA GLN A 94 -0.48 11.88 12.37
C GLN A 94 -0.83 10.58 11.63
N ALA A 95 -1.50 10.66 10.46
CA ALA A 95 -1.85 9.50 9.66
C ALA A 95 -0.60 8.78 9.10
N ILE A 96 0.47 9.51 8.77
CA ILE A 96 1.74 8.92 8.34
C ILE A 96 2.29 8.00 9.43
N ALA A 97 2.47 8.51 10.64
CA ALA A 97 3.07 7.77 11.73
C ALA A 97 2.15 6.67 12.29
N ALA A 98 0.84 6.94 12.42
CA ALA A 98 -0.10 6.01 13.03
C ALA A 98 -0.63 4.93 12.08
N ILE A 99 -0.66 5.19 10.77
CA ILE A 99 -1.27 4.29 9.79
C ILE A 99 -0.29 3.92 8.68
N ALA A 100 0.27 4.92 7.95
CA ALA A 100 1.05 4.62 6.75
C ALA A 100 2.26 3.73 7.04
N VAL A 101 3.09 4.10 8.01
CA VAL A 101 4.32 3.37 8.36
C VAL A 101 4.03 1.98 8.95
N PRO A 102 3.14 1.81 9.94
CA PRO A 102 2.81 0.49 10.45
C PRO A 102 2.22 -0.44 9.38
N VAL A 103 1.30 0.06 8.56
CA VAL A 103 0.72 -0.71 7.46
C VAL A 103 1.79 -1.11 6.46
N ALA A 104 2.62 -0.17 5.99
CA ALA A 104 3.70 -0.44 5.05
C ALA A 104 4.64 -1.55 5.55
N SER A 105 4.92 -1.56 6.85
CA SER A 105 5.77 -2.59 7.50
C SER A 105 5.07 -3.95 7.58
N LEU A 106 3.78 -3.97 7.94
CA LEU A 106 3.00 -5.22 8.01
C LEU A 106 2.82 -5.87 6.63
N MET A 107 2.72 -5.08 5.58
CA MET A 107 2.58 -5.56 4.21
C MET A 107 3.78 -6.35 3.70
N ILE A 108 4.95 -6.25 4.35
CA ILE A 108 6.13 -7.08 4.04
C ILE A 108 5.79 -8.57 4.16
N GLN A 109 5.02 -8.96 5.17
CA GLN A 109 4.63 -10.37 5.37
C GLN A 109 3.79 -10.90 4.22
N LEU A 110 2.90 -10.07 3.68
CA LEU A 110 2.06 -10.43 2.53
C LEU A 110 2.87 -10.48 1.22
N ASP A 111 3.90 -9.66 1.09
CA ASP A 111 4.87 -9.74 0.00
C ASP A 111 5.60 -11.10 0.01
N ILE A 112 6.06 -11.53 1.18
CA ILE A 112 6.70 -12.84 1.34
C ILE A 112 5.74 -13.97 0.94
N LEU A 113 4.48 -13.92 1.39
CA LEU A 113 3.47 -14.92 1.02
C LEU A 113 3.20 -14.95 -0.49
N ALA A 114 3.15 -13.78 -1.14
CA ALA A 114 2.99 -13.70 -2.59
C ALA A 114 4.18 -14.34 -3.34
N ARG A 115 5.40 -14.15 -2.84
CA ARG A 115 6.61 -14.81 -3.38
C ARG A 115 6.50 -16.32 -3.28
N PHE A 116 6.10 -16.86 -2.13
CA PHE A 116 5.85 -18.28 -1.96
C PHE A 116 4.80 -18.81 -2.93
N ALA A 117 3.69 -18.11 -3.09
CA ALA A 117 2.64 -18.49 -4.05
C ALA A 117 3.16 -18.50 -5.50
N ASN A 118 4.05 -17.57 -5.85
CA ASN A 118 4.65 -17.51 -7.17
C ASN A 118 5.65 -18.65 -7.46
N THR A 119 6.25 -19.26 -6.44
CA THR A 119 7.10 -20.45 -6.59
C THR A 119 6.36 -21.59 -7.31
N TYR A 120 5.06 -21.75 -7.06
CA TYR A 120 4.23 -22.72 -7.77
C TYR A 120 4.22 -22.50 -9.28
N PHE A 121 4.07 -21.25 -9.72
CA PHE A 121 4.08 -20.92 -11.14
C PHE A 121 5.47 -21.08 -11.75
N ALA A 122 6.54 -20.75 -11.02
CA ALA A 122 7.92 -20.95 -11.47
C ALA A 122 8.20 -22.43 -11.75
N HIS A 123 7.91 -23.33 -10.81
CA HIS A 123 8.09 -24.78 -11.01
C HIS A 123 7.23 -25.35 -12.15
N ARG A 124 6.07 -24.74 -12.39
CA ARG A 124 5.23 -25.13 -13.53
C ARG A 124 5.83 -24.70 -14.86
N ILE A 125 6.46 -23.53 -14.89
CA ILE A 125 7.16 -23.04 -16.07
C ILE A 125 8.36 -23.92 -16.37
N ASP A 126 9.14 -24.35 -15.37
CA ASP A 126 10.29 -25.25 -15.57
C ASP A 126 9.89 -26.51 -16.35
N LYS A 127 8.79 -27.16 -15.94
CA LYS A 127 8.27 -28.34 -16.65
C LYS A 127 7.84 -28.03 -18.08
N MET A 128 7.25 -26.85 -18.31
CA MET A 128 6.80 -26.44 -19.64
C MET A 128 7.96 -26.08 -20.57
N VAL A 129 9.10 -25.67 -20.01
CA VAL A 129 10.35 -25.48 -20.75
C VAL A 129 10.86 -26.81 -21.28
N GLU A 130 10.89 -27.86 -20.43
CA GLU A 130 11.28 -29.22 -20.83
C GLU A 130 10.41 -29.75 -21.97
N ASP A 131 9.10 -29.48 -21.91
CA ASP A 131 8.11 -29.90 -22.91
C ASP A 131 8.05 -29.00 -24.17
N MET A 132 8.88 -27.95 -24.25
CA MET A 132 8.86 -26.91 -25.31
C MET A 132 7.47 -26.27 -25.50
N ASN A 133 6.70 -26.15 -24.42
CA ASN A 133 5.33 -25.62 -24.45
C ASN A 133 5.31 -24.10 -24.24
N TYR A 134 5.61 -23.33 -25.28
CA TYR A 134 5.73 -21.87 -25.22
C TYR A 134 4.43 -21.16 -24.76
N LYS A 135 3.26 -21.62 -25.23
CA LYS A 135 1.95 -21.07 -24.81
C LYS A 135 1.67 -21.32 -23.33
N GLY A 136 2.11 -22.46 -22.83
CA GLY A 136 2.02 -22.78 -21.42
C GLY A 136 2.90 -21.89 -20.55
N ILE A 137 4.12 -21.60 -20.99
CA ILE A 137 5.06 -20.68 -20.34
C ILE A 137 4.42 -19.29 -20.22
N GLU A 138 3.98 -18.72 -21.34
CA GLU A 138 3.34 -17.39 -21.38
C GLU A 138 2.13 -17.31 -20.44
N ARG A 139 1.23 -18.29 -20.51
CA ARG A 139 0.05 -18.34 -19.64
C ARG A 139 0.42 -18.39 -18.15
N ASN A 140 1.38 -19.22 -17.76
CA ASN A 140 1.78 -19.33 -16.33
C ASN A 140 2.51 -18.07 -15.85
N PHE A 141 3.29 -17.42 -16.72
CA PHE A 141 3.90 -16.15 -16.41
C PHE A 141 2.84 -15.07 -16.11
N LEU A 142 1.82 -14.94 -16.98
CA LEU A 142 0.72 -14.00 -16.76
C LEU A 142 -0.09 -14.34 -15.49
N MET A 143 -0.32 -15.63 -15.24
CA MET A 143 -1.02 -16.06 -14.00
C MET A 143 -0.23 -15.74 -12.72
N GLY A 144 1.10 -15.67 -12.79
CA GLY A 144 1.95 -15.24 -11.68
C GLY A 144 1.69 -13.79 -11.22
N ALA A 145 1.08 -12.96 -12.06
CA ALA A 145 0.65 -11.61 -11.68
C ALA A 145 -0.49 -11.61 -10.64
N LEU A 146 -1.32 -12.67 -10.61
CA LEU A 146 -2.48 -12.74 -9.71
C LEU A 146 -2.10 -12.76 -8.22
N PRO A 147 -1.19 -13.62 -7.74
CA PRO A 147 -0.77 -13.60 -6.34
C PRO A 147 -0.20 -12.26 -5.91
N TRP A 148 0.55 -11.59 -6.79
CA TRP A 148 1.08 -10.26 -6.53
C TRP A 148 -0.01 -9.21 -6.34
N SER A 149 -0.93 -9.10 -7.29
CA SER A 149 -2.05 -8.14 -7.21
C SER A 149 -2.94 -8.44 -5.99
N LEU A 150 -3.30 -9.70 -5.76
CA LEU A 150 -4.16 -10.09 -4.65
C LEU A 150 -3.52 -9.82 -3.30
N SER A 151 -2.20 -9.95 -3.16
CA SER A 151 -1.49 -9.66 -1.91
C SER A 151 -1.62 -8.20 -1.47
N ARG A 152 -1.93 -7.28 -2.38
CA ARG A 152 -2.19 -5.86 -2.11
C ARG A 152 -3.68 -5.55 -2.08
N MET A 153 -4.44 -6.08 -3.02
CA MET A 153 -5.88 -5.81 -3.14
C MET A 153 -6.66 -6.30 -1.92
N ILE A 154 -6.41 -7.53 -1.47
CA ILE A 154 -7.18 -8.13 -0.36
C ILE A 154 -7.02 -7.32 0.94
N PRO A 155 -5.81 -7.03 1.46
CA PRO A 155 -5.67 -6.30 2.70
C PRO A 155 -6.15 -4.85 2.59
N VAL A 156 -5.92 -4.18 1.46
CA VAL A 156 -6.42 -2.81 1.25
C VAL A 156 -7.94 -2.79 1.22
N PHE A 157 -8.57 -3.73 0.51
CA PHE A 157 -10.03 -3.86 0.49
C PHE A 157 -10.59 -4.12 1.90
N LEU A 158 -10.03 -5.09 2.62
CA LEU A 158 -10.50 -5.43 3.97
C LEU A 158 -10.33 -4.27 4.95
N ALA A 159 -9.21 -3.56 4.89
CA ALA A 159 -8.96 -2.41 5.72
C ALA A 159 -9.96 -1.27 5.43
N LEU A 160 -10.21 -0.95 4.16
CA LEU A 160 -11.16 0.10 3.78
C LEU A 160 -12.62 -0.26 4.08
N ALA A 161 -12.99 -1.53 3.85
CA ALA A 161 -14.37 -1.98 4.04
C ALA A 161 -14.74 -2.19 5.52
N PHE A 162 -13.82 -2.72 6.32
CA PHE A 162 -14.10 -3.16 7.69
C PHE A 162 -13.25 -2.46 8.76
N GLY A 163 -12.09 -1.92 8.38
CA GLY A 163 -11.13 -1.32 9.32
C GLY A 163 -11.57 0.01 9.92
N GLY A 164 -12.54 0.69 9.31
CA GLY A 164 -12.93 2.03 9.70
C GLY A 164 -13.35 2.21 11.15
N GLY A 165 -14.08 1.25 11.70
CA GLY A 165 -14.52 1.29 13.10
C GLY A 165 -13.34 1.17 14.08
N LEU A 166 -12.34 0.38 13.74
CA LEU A 166 -11.11 0.23 14.52
C LEU A 166 -10.27 1.51 14.47
N VAL A 167 -10.03 2.02 13.27
CA VAL A 167 -9.24 3.26 13.07
C VAL A 167 -9.93 4.45 13.75
N GLN A 168 -11.25 4.55 13.67
CA GLN A 168 -12.01 5.60 14.35
C GLN A 168 -11.83 5.55 15.88
N LYS A 169 -11.83 4.36 16.48
CA LYS A 169 -11.55 4.20 17.92
C LYS A 169 -10.13 4.65 18.26
N VAL A 170 -9.15 4.24 17.47
CA VAL A 170 -7.75 4.66 17.66
C VAL A 170 -7.63 6.18 17.58
N VAL A 171 -8.21 6.80 16.54
CA VAL A 171 -8.19 8.26 16.36
C VAL A 171 -8.89 8.98 17.51
N SER A 172 -10.03 8.47 17.99
CA SER A 172 -10.72 9.09 19.14
C SER A 172 -9.89 9.05 20.43
N VAL A 173 -9.18 7.97 20.67
CA VAL A 173 -8.27 7.84 21.83
C VAL A 173 -7.05 8.76 21.69
N LEU A 174 -6.46 8.83 20.48
CA LEU A 174 -5.32 9.72 20.21
C LEU A 174 -5.68 11.22 20.30
N ASN A 175 -6.91 11.59 19.98
CA ASN A 175 -7.38 12.98 20.08
C ASN A 175 -8.02 13.30 21.46
N GLY A 176 -8.27 12.27 22.28
CA GLY A 176 -8.86 12.38 23.61
C GLY A 176 -7.88 12.07 24.72
N ASP A 177 -7.99 10.88 25.30
CA ASP A 177 -7.23 10.46 26.49
C ASP A 177 -5.71 10.43 26.29
N LEU A 178 -5.25 10.13 25.08
CA LEU A 178 -3.84 10.05 24.70
C LEU A 178 -3.43 11.18 23.73
N LYS A 179 -3.96 12.38 23.93
CA LYS A 179 -3.67 13.52 23.04
C LYS A 179 -2.16 13.79 22.92
N TRP A 180 -1.41 13.69 24.03
CA TRP A 180 0.04 13.83 24.03
C TRP A 180 0.75 12.86 23.06
N LEU A 181 0.21 11.63 22.95
CA LEU A 181 0.73 10.62 22.01
C LEU A 181 0.32 10.97 20.57
N GLY A 182 -0.91 11.47 20.37
CA GLY A 182 -1.37 11.96 19.06
C GLY A 182 -0.53 13.13 18.54
N ASP A 183 -0.20 14.07 19.42
CA ASP A 183 0.68 15.21 19.10
C ASP A 183 2.11 14.72 18.80
N GLY A 184 2.62 13.76 19.58
CA GLY A 184 3.92 13.12 19.34
C GLY A 184 3.98 12.39 17.97
N LEU A 185 2.91 11.67 17.60
CA LEU A 185 2.81 11.02 16.28
C LEU A 185 2.77 12.03 15.15
N SER A 186 2.11 13.19 15.34
CA SER A 186 2.09 14.27 14.34
C SER A 186 3.51 14.82 14.12
N VAL A 187 4.27 15.04 15.19
CA VAL A 187 5.68 15.48 15.07
C VAL A 187 6.53 14.40 14.40
N ALA A 188 6.37 13.14 14.81
CA ALA A 188 7.10 12.02 14.20
C ALA A 188 6.81 11.90 12.70
N GLY A 189 5.54 11.98 12.29
CA GLY A 189 5.15 11.93 10.88
C GLY A 189 5.69 13.10 10.06
N ALA A 190 5.80 14.29 10.65
CA ALA A 190 6.39 15.46 10.00
C ALA A 190 7.92 15.36 9.82
N VAL A 191 8.62 14.69 10.75
CA VAL A 191 10.09 14.56 10.74
C VAL A 191 10.56 13.36 9.92
N LEU A 192 9.74 12.31 9.82
CA LEU A 192 10.09 11.08 9.09
C LEU A 192 10.72 11.30 7.70
N PRO A 193 10.25 12.26 6.88
CA PRO A 193 10.85 12.52 5.57
C PRO A 193 12.25 13.15 5.63
N ALA A 194 12.68 13.65 6.78
CA ALA A 194 13.95 14.35 6.96
C ALA A 194 15.06 13.45 7.54
N VAL A 195 14.73 12.22 7.91
CA VAL A 195 15.65 11.21 8.45
C VAL A 195 16.05 10.23 7.37
#